data_18ed282b1911f6e71b3c624b4cb9c760
#
_entry.id   18ed282b1911f6e71b3c624b4cb9c760
#
_cell.length_a   1.000
_cell.length_b   1.000
_cell.length_c   1.000
_cell.angle_alpha   90.00
_cell.angle_beta   90.00
_cell.angle_gamma   90.00
#
_symmetry.space_group_name_H-M   'P 1'
#
loop_
_entity.id
_entity.type
_entity.pdbx_description
1 polymer ?
#
loop_
_entity_poly.entity_id
_entity_poly.type
_entity_poly.pdbx_seq_one_letter_code
_entity_poly.pdbx_strand_id
1 'polypeptide(L)'
;MNGILINYEYCTGCHSCEVACKKRLGLPEGEFGIKLTETGPWEYAGEPKGEGRWEWTWLPVLTKACDLCADRTEKGKMPMCVQHCQAWCMYYGEVEELARKMDGKTRWALFTPGAK
;
A
#
# COMPACT_ATOMS: atom_id res chain seq x y z
N MET A 1 -18.33 -1.62 3.15
CA MET A 1 -17.27 -1.73 2.12
C MET A 1 -15.92 -1.71 2.80
N ASN A 2 -15.10 -2.67 2.50
CA ASN A 2 -13.77 -2.77 3.09
C ASN A 2 -12.70 -2.22 2.15
N GLY A 3 -11.58 -1.82 2.73
CA GLY A 3 -10.47 -1.28 1.97
C GLY A 3 -9.16 -1.51 2.67
N ILE A 4 -8.09 -0.98 2.08
CA ILE A 4 -6.75 -1.02 2.66
C ILE A 4 -6.22 0.40 2.76
N LEU A 5 -5.82 0.78 3.97
CA LEU A 5 -5.22 2.07 4.26
C LEU A 5 -3.71 1.90 4.36
N ILE A 6 -2.99 2.76 3.70
CA ILE A 6 -1.52 2.69 3.68
C ILE A 6 -0.93 3.99 4.18
N ASN A 7 -0.12 3.90 5.22
CA ASN A 7 0.70 5.01 5.70
C ASN A 7 2.01 4.97 4.92
N TYR A 8 2.02 5.59 3.75
CA TYR A 8 3.17 5.46 2.86
C TYR A 8 4.39 6.28 3.28
N GLU A 9 4.26 7.06 4.33
CA GLU A 9 5.45 7.69 4.92
C GLU A 9 6.43 6.64 5.45
N TYR A 10 5.91 5.50 5.92
CA TYR A 10 6.74 4.45 6.48
C TYR A 10 7.02 3.29 5.53
N CYS A 11 6.51 3.34 4.31
CA CYS A 11 6.79 2.30 3.34
C CYS A 11 8.27 2.33 2.95
N THR A 12 8.95 1.21 3.15
CA THR A 12 10.40 1.10 2.91
C THR A 12 10.75 0.58 1.51
N GLY A 13 9.76 0.24 0.70
CA GLY A 13 10.01 -0.29 -0.63
C GLY A 13 10.54 -1.72 -0.63
N CYS A 14 10.23 -2.50 0.40
CA CYS A 14 10.78 -3.85 0.54
C CYS A 14 10.18 -4.88 -0.42
N HIS A 15 9.08 -4.55 -1.11
CA HIS A 15 8.36 -5.42 -2.04
C HIS A 15 7.71 -6.67 -1.44
N SER A 16 7.71 -6.83 -0.13
CA SER A 16 7.12 -8.01 0.51
C SER A 16 5.63 -8.16 0.22
N CYS A 17 4.88 -7.06 0.27
CA CYS A 17 3.45 -7.07 -0.03
C CYS A 17 3.19 -7.49 -1.48
N GLU A 18 3.98 -6.97 -2.40
CA GLU A 18 3.88 -7.26 -3.83
C GLU A 18 4.11 -8.75 -4.10
N VAL A 19 5.17 -9.29 -3.54
CA VAL A 19 5.53 -10.70 -3.73
C VAL A 19 4.49 -11.63 -3.09
N ALA A 20 4.05 -11.32 -1.88
CA ALA A 20 3.09 -12.14 -1.16
C ALA A 20 1.76 -12.23 -1.90
N CYS A 21 1.26 -11.09 -2.37
CA CYS A 21 0.01 -11.02 -3.13
C CYS A 21 0.11 -11.76 -4.46
N LYS A 22 1.21 -11.53 -5.17
CA LYS A 22 1.46 -12.19 -6.45
C LYS A 22 1.47 -13.70 -6.32
N LYS A 23 2.11 -14.20 -5.28
CA LYS A 23 2.18 -15.64 -5.03
C LYS A 23 0.80 -16.21 -4.68
N ARG A 24 0.05 -15.53 -3.83
CA ARG A 24 -1.30 -15.97 -3.46
C ARG A 24 -2.23 -16.06 -4.67
N LEU A 25 -2.21 -15.04 -5.53
CA LEU A 25 -3.08 -14.99 -6.70
C LEU A 25 -2.57 -15.84 -7.88
N GLY A 26 -1.33 -16.31 -7.80
CA GLY A 26 -0.74 -17.08 -8.89
C GLY A 26 -0.56 -16.27 -10.17
N LEU A 27 -0.24 -14.99 -10.02
CA LEU A 27 -0.11 -14.10 -11.17
C LEU A 27 1.19 -14.33 -11.92
N PRO A 28 1.16 -14.28 -13.26
CA PRO A 28 2.37 -14.44 -14.06
C PRO A 28 3.25 -13.18 -13.99
N GLU A 29 4.42 -13.30 -14.58
CA GLU A 29 5.35 -12.20 -14.69
C GLU A 29 4.68 -10.99 -15.35
N GLY A 30 4.90 -9.82 -14.77
CA GLY A 30 4.34 -8.58 -15.28
C GLY A 30 2.95 -8.23 -14.76
N GLU A 31 2.32 -9.12 -13.99
CA GLU A 31 1.01 -8.85 -13.41
C GLU A 31 1.11 -8.83 -11.88
N PHE A 32 0.39 -7.89 -11.27
CA PHE A 32 0.47 -7.65 -9.82
C PHE A 32 -0.90 -7.36 -9.24
N GLY A 33 -1.16 -7.85 -8.03
CA GLY A 33 -2.35 -7.48 -7.27
C GLY A 33 -2.14 -6.19 -6.49
N ILE A 34 -0.91 -5.97 -6.03
CA ILE A 34 -0.48 -4.72 -5.44
C ILE A 34 0.89 -4.43 -6.04
N LYS A 35 1.11 -3.19 -6.47
CA LYS A 35 2.34 -2.81 -7.15
C LYS A 35 2.97 -1.62 -6.46
N LEU A 36 4.21 -1.77 -6.05
CA LEU A 36 4.97 -0.65 -5.50
C LEU A 36 5.34 0.31 -6.60
N THR A 37 4.99 1.57 -6.40
CA THR A 37 5.37 2.65 -7.30
C THR A 37 6.37 3.55 -6.61
N GLU A 38 7.39 3.97 -7.34
CA GLU A 38 8.45 4.82 -6.81
C GLU A 38 8.28 6.24 -7.32
N THR A 39 8.35 7.20 -6.39
CA THR A 39 8.35 8.62 -6.71
C THR A 39 9.66 9.21 -6.21
N GLY A 40 10.48 9.65 -7.15
CA GLY A 40 11.83 10.11 -6.84
C GLY A 40 12.87 9.06 -7.19
N PRO A 41 14.12 9.22 -6.74
CA PRO A 41 14.57 10.33 -5.90
C PRO A 41 14.84 11.61 -6.69
N TRP A 42 14.47 12.74 -6.11
CA TRP A 42 14.86 14.05 -6.61
C TRP A 42 14.87 15.04 -5.46
N GLU A 43 15.66 16.10 -5.62
CA GLU A 43 15.66 17.18 -4.66
C GLU A 43 14.46 18.09 -4.96
N TYR A 44 13.59 18.28 -3.97
CA TYR A 44 12.40 19.08 -4.21
C TYR A 44 12.63 20.57 -3.95
N ALA A 45 11.70 21.36 -4.48
CA ALA A 45 11.79 22.82 -4.48
C ALA A 45 12.04 23.41 -3.11
N GLY A 46 12.87 24.40 -3.09
CA GLY A 46 13.27 25.14 -1.92
C GLY A 46 14.64 25.74 -2.19
N GLU A 47 14.85 26.90 -1.68
CA GLU A 47 16.14 27.57 -1.77
C GLU A 47 16.77 27.55 -0.39
N PRO A 48 18.07 27.35 -0.30
CA PRO A 48 18.97 26.99 -1.39
C PRO A 48 18.95 25.50 -1.72
N LYS A 49 19.25 25.14 -2.94
CA LYS A 49 19.39 23.74 -3.33
C LYS A 49 20.62 23.13 -2.69
N GLY A 50 20.57 21.80 -2.53
CA GLY A 50 21.68 21.08 -1.92
C GLY A 50 21.57 20.96 -0.41
N GLU A 51 20.45 21.36 0.18
CA GLU A 51 20.24 21.25 1.61
C GLU A 51 19.67 19.91 2.06
N GLY A 52 19.60 18.94 1.16
CA GLY A 52 19.18 17.59 1.53
C GLY A 52 17.68 17.37 1.65
N ARG A 53 16.89 18.21 1.01
CA ARG A 53 15.45 18.00 0.96
C ARG A 53 15.10 17.18 -0.27
N TRP A 54 14.86 15.89 -0.06
CA TRP A 54 14.65 14.94 -1.14
C TRP A 54 13.29 14.30 -1.07
N GLU A 55 12.69 14.06 -2.23
CA GLU A 55 11.50 13.24 -2.36
C GLU A 55 11.91 11.87 -2.86
N TRP A 56 11.62 10.86 -2.05
CA TRP A 56 11.82 9.47 -2.46
C TRP A 56 10.82 8.64 -1.69
N THR A 57 9.73 8.35 -2.36
CA THR A 57 8.56 7.75 -1.73
C THR A 57 8.17 6.47 -2.46
N TRP A 58 7.83 5.45 -1.72
CA TRP A 58 7.25 4.22 -2.24
C TRP A 58 5.79 4.18 -1.86
N LEU A 59 4.92 3.92 -2.84
CA LEU A 59 3.49 3.78 -2.60
C LEU A 59 2.99 2.47 -3.21
N PRO A 60 2.54 1.52 -2.38
CA PRO A 60 1.88 0.33 -2.89
C PRO A 60 0.50 0.71 -3.43
N VAL A 61 0.24 0.40 -4.69
CA VAL A 61 -1.04 0.70 -5.34
C VAL A 61 -1.78 -0.61 -5.60
N LEU A 62 -3.02 -0.70 -5.14
CA LEU A 62 -3.85 -1.86 -5.38
C LEU A 62 -4.38 -1.82 -6.81
N THR A 63 -4.33 -2.95 -7.50
CA THR A 63 -4.73 -3.07 -8.90
C THR A 63 -6.09 -3.72 -9.04
N LYS A 64 -6.56 -3.86 -10.27
CA LYS A 64 -7.82 -4.54 -10.55
C LYS A 64 -7.77 -6.04 -10.20
N ALA A 65 -6.60 -6.61 -10.07
CA ALA A 65 -6.45 -8.01 -9.69
C ALA A 65 -6.70 -8.24 -8.20
N CYS A 66 -6.67 -7.18 -7.38
CA CYS A 66 -6.87 -7.29 -5.95
C CYS A 66 -8.32 -7.64 -5.62
N ASP A 67 -8.51 -8.70 -4.84
CA ASP A 67 -9.83 -9.12 -4.36
C ASP A 67 -9.95 -8.95 -2.84
N LEU A 68 -9.08 -8.15 -2.22
CA LEU A 68 -9.00 -7.95 -0.77
C LEU A 68 -8.77 -9.26 -0.02
N CYS A 69 -8.15 -10.23 -0.68
CA CYS A 69 -7.88 -11.56 -0.10
C CYS A 69 -9.13 -12.20 0.50
N ALA A 70 -10.22 -12.24 -0.28
CA ALA A 70 -11.53 -12.68 0.18
C ALA A 70 -11.50 -14.03 0.90
N ASP A 71 -10.73 -15.00 0.39
CA ASP A 71 -10.62 -16.32 1.00
C ASP A 71 -9.96 -16.29 2.38
N ARG A 72 -9.12 -15.31 2.64
CA ARG A 72 -8.47 -15.15 3.94
C ARG A 72 -9.31 -14.31 4.89
N THR A 73 -9.85 -13.19 4.41
CA THR A 73 -10.62 -12.28 5.27
C THR A 73 -11.92 -12.90 5.75
N GLU A 74 -12.52 -13.77 4.96
CA GLU A 74 -13.71 -14.53 5.37
C GLU A 74 -13.42 -15.44 6.56
N LYS A 75 -12.17 -15.84 6.72
CA LYS A 75 -11.73 -16.69 7.84
C LYS A 75 -11.15 -15.88 8.99
N GLY A 76 -11.32 -14.57 8.96
CA GLY A 76 -10.79 -13.68 10.00
C GLY A 76 -9.29 -13.43 9.92
N LYS A 77 -8.67 -13.77 8.80
CA LYS A 77 -7.23 -13.54 8.60
C LYS A 77 -7.00 -12.22 7.87
N MET A 78 -5.84 -11.63 8.09
CA MET A 78 -5.46 -10.42 7.38
C MET A 78 -5.11 -10.70 5.91
N PRO A 79 -5.33 -9.72 4.99
CA PRO A 79 -4.80 -9.86 3.64
C PRO A 79 -3.31 -10.14 3.64
N MET A 80 -2.84 -10.84 2.61
CA MET A 80 -1.42 -11.22 2.53
C MET A 80 -0.49 -10.02 2.56
N CYS A 81 -0.83 -8.95 1.84
CA CYS A 81 0.01 -7.76 1.81
C CYS A 81 0.13 -7.11 3.18
N VAL A 82 -0.98 -7.03 3.91
CA VAL A 82 -0.99 -6.46 5.26
C VAL A 82 -0.16 -7.30 6.21
N GLN A 83 -0.34 -8.62 6.16
CA GLN A 83 0.36 -9.54 7.04
C GLN A 83 1.88 -9.52 6.80
N HIS A 84 2.30 -9.37 5.55
CA HIS A 84 3.71 -9.44 5.18
C HIS A 84 4.42 -8.09 5.12
N CYS A 85 3.71 -7.00 5.44
CA CYS A 85 4.35 -5.70 5.44
C CYS A 85 5.33 -5.58 6.60
N GLN A 86 6.62 -5.44 6.29
CA GLN A 86 7.67 -5.36 7.29
C GLN A 86 7.63 -4.03 8.06
N ALA A 87 7.13 -2.98 7.43
CA ALA A 87 7.03 -1.67 8.08
C ALA A 87 5.73 -1.51 8.88
N TRP A 88 4.81 -2.45 8.77
CA TRP A 88 3.51 -2.42 9.45
C TRP A 88 2.73 -1.15 9.14
N CYS A 89 2.82 -0.71 7.89
CA CYS A 89 2.19 0.54 7.48
C CYS A 89 0.87 0.35 6.73
N MET A 90 0.33 -0.86 6.72
CA MET A 90 -0.92 -1.18 6.02
C MET A 90 -1.97 -1.68 6.99
N TYR A 91 -3.22 -1.24 6.76
CA TYR A 91 -4.36 -1.58 7.62
C TYR A 91 -5.53 -2.02 6.75
N TYR A 92 -6.20 -3.08 7.17
CA TYR A 92 -7.40 -3.59 6.51
C TYR A 92 -8.62 -3.37 7.40
N GLY A 93 -9.73 -2.96 6.83
CA GLY A 93 -10.97 -2.82 7.59
C GLY A 93 -12.04 -2.06 6.83
N GLU A 94 -13.08 -1.67 7.56
CA GLU A 94 -14.16 -0.85 7.03
C GLU A 94 -13.64 0.51 6.63
N VAL A 95 -14.10 0.98 5.48
CA VAL A 95 -13.64 2.26 4.93
C VAL A 95 -13.87 3.42 5.90
N GLU A 96 -15.03 3.44 6.57
CA GLU A 96 -15.32 4.52 7.53
C GLU A 96 -14.34 4.53 8.70
N GLU A 97 -14.00 3.37 9.22
CA GLU A 97 -13.05 3.27 10.33
C GLU A 97 -11.65 3.65 9.88
N LEU A 98 -11.27 3.23 8.68
CA LEU A 98 -9.96 3.58 8.14
C LEU A 98 -9.88 5.08 7.87
N ALA A 99 -10.95 5.68 7.37
CA ALA A 99 -10.99 7.13 7.13
C ALA A 99 -10.82 7.92 8.43
N ARG A 100 -11.42 7.45 9.52
CA ARG A 100 -11.23 8.10 10.81
C ARG A 100 -9.80 7.99 11.29
N LYS A 101 -9.17 6.85 11.03
CA LYS A 101 -7.77 6.63 11.40
C LYS A 101 -6.84 7.60 10.69
N MET A 102 -7.17 8.00 9.48
CA MET A 102 -6.32 8.92 8.72
C MET A 102 -6.62 10.40 8.97
N ASP A 103 -7.64 10.71 9.77
CA ASP A 103 -7.98 12.09 10.08
C ASP A 103 -6.81 12.81 10.75
N GLY A 104 -6.47 13.97 10.23
CA GLY A 104 -5.36 14.77 10.73
C GLY A 104 -3.98 14.24 10.37
N LYS A 105 -3.90 13.19 9.58
CA LYS A 105 -2.61 12.59 9.18
C LYS A 105 -2.32 12.86 7.71
N THR A 106 -1.05 13.05 7.42
CA THR A 106 -0.58 13.30 6.06
C THR A 106 0.15 12.08 5.52
N ARG A 107 0.21 11.95 4.19
CA ARG A 107 0.91 10.88 3.49
C ARG A 107 0.32 9.50 3.79
N TRP A 108 -1.01 9.45 3.81
CA TRP A 108 -1.79 8.23 3.95
C TRP A 108 -2.70 8.09 2.73
N ALA A 109 -2.87 6.88 2.23
CA ALA A 109 -3.71 6.60 1.08
C ALA A 109 -4.67 5.46 1.40
N LEU A 110 -5.94 5.64 1.02
CA LEU A 110 -6.99 4.64 1.24
C LEU A 110 -7.41 4.08 -0.11
N PHE A 111 -7.31 2.76 -0.27
CA PHE A 111 -7.67 2.07 -1.50
C PHE A 111 -8.90 1.21 -1.29
N THR A 112 -9.82 1.28 -2.24
CA THR A 112 -11.03 0.45 -2.25
C THR A 112 -11.07 -0.27 -3.59
N PRO A 113 -10.45 -1.45 -3.68
CA PRO A 113 -10.44 -2.19 -4.94
C PRO A 113 -11.86 -2.48 -5.40
N GLY A 114 -12.07 -2.42 -6.69
CA GLY A 114 -13.39 -2.64 -7.25
C GLY A 114 -13.87 -4.07 -7.03
N ALA A 115 -15.18 -4.22 -6.99
CA ALA A 115 -15.80 -5.54 -6.96
C ALA A 115 -15.53 -6.24 -8.29
N LYS A 116 -15.32 -7.53 -8.21
CA LYS A 116 -15.15 -8.35 -9.41
C LYS A 116 -16.38 -9.17 -9.69
#